data_e722798e51aa3b16cf3c047e0a28aa0d
#
_entry.id   e722798e51aa3b16cf3c047e0a28aa0d
#
_cell.length_a   1.000
_cell.length_b   1.000
_cell.length_c   1.000
_cell.angle_alpha   90.00
_cell.angle_beta   90.00
_cell.angle_gamma   90.00
#
_symmetry.space_group_name_H-M   'P 1'
#
loop_
_entity.id
_entity.type
_entity.pdbx_description
1 polymer ?
#
loop_
_entity_poly.entity_id
_entity_poly.type
_entity_poly.pdbx_seq_one_letter_code
_entity_poly.pdbx_strand_id
1 'polypeptide(L)'
;MVGAAIGTGALLSMNSVQANERRPGPGSSAVGTRADTESVERLPFGGVVSFTPLHELHGTITPSDLHFERHHGGIPRLDPTQHELVIHGMVAQPLKFTLGDLKRFPSVTRTCFIECSGNYVTRFGNQSTPQITCGLTSQSEWTGVPLATLLHQAGVKDKATWLLAEGGDAPLLSRSIPMAKALDDALVVYAQNGEAIRPEQGYPFRLLLPGWEGNTSVKWLRRIAVSDAPFMTREETSKYTDKLADGNYRQFSFTMDARSIITYPTYPATIEPGMHEIRGLAWSGRGRIIAVEVSTNGGQSWQKATLQGPVLDKAHTRFNLPWRWNGKATEIQSRAIDETGYVQPTLK
;
A
#
# COMPACT_ATOMS: atom_id res chain seq x y z
N MET A 1 34.38 47.45 60.99
CA MET A 1 34.69 46.13 60.39
C MET A 1 33.39 45.51 60.00
N VAL A 2 33.10 45.51 58.76
CA VAL A 2 31.90 44.99 58.15
C VAL A 2 32.31 43.71 57.33
N GLY A 3 31.83 42.57 57.85
CA GLY A 3 32.05 41.29 57.16
C GLY A 3 30.92 41.01 56.19
N ALA A 4 31.26 40.89 54.90
CA ALA A 4 30.33 40.48 53.87
C ALA A 4 30.20 38.95 53.84
N ALA A 5 29.01 38.43 54.06
CA ALA A 5 28.67 37.04 53.82
C ALA A 5 28.27 36.87 52.32
N ILE A 6 29.08 36.15 51.55
CA ILE A 6 28.76 35.78 50.17
C ILE A 6 27.97 34.48 50.21
N GLY A 7 26.77 34.54 49.63
CA GLY A 7 25.84 33.39 49.60
C GLY A 7 26.36 32.29 48.67
N THR A 8 26.51 31.10 49.21
CA THR A 8 26.77 29.83 48.51
C THR A 8 25.45 29.07 48.35
N GLY A 9 24.58 29.52 47.40
CA GLY A 9 23.27 28.91 47.22
C GLY A 9 22.89 28.51 45.81
N ALA A 10 23.75 28.78 44.79
CA ALA A 10 23.33 28.64 43.38
C ALA A 10 24.09 27.59 42.56
N LEU A 11 25.00 26.82 43.17
CA LEU A 11 25.87 25.87 42.42
C LEU A 11 25.50 24.38 42.58
N LEU A 12 24.50 24.05 43.40
CA LEU A 12 24.15 22.65 43.66
C LEU A 12 22.99 22.10 42.83
N SER A 13 22.26 22.92 42.05
CA SER A 13 21.11 22.42 41.23
C SER A 13 21.47 22.06 39.80
N MET A 14 22.60 22.52 39.25
CA MET A 14 23.00 22.19 37.88
C MET A 14 23.70 20.84 37.71
N ASN A 15 24.27 20.27 38.77
CA ASN A 15 24.98 19.00 38.66
C ASN A 15 24.09 17.76 38.80
N SER A 16 22.84 17.89 39.28
CA SER A 16 21.94 16.73 39.42
C SER A 16 21.22 16.36 38.12
N VAL A 17 20.96 17.33 37.25
CA VAL A 17 20.30 17.07 35.95
C VAL A 17 21.29 16.42 34.97
N GLN A 18 22.53 16.88 34.91
CA GLN A 18 23.56 16.31 34.05
C GLN A 18 24.03 14.90 34.47
N ALA A 19 23.92 14.53 35.74
CA ALA A 19 24.32 13.20 36.20
C ALA A 19 23.28 12.11 35.86
N ASN A 20 22.00 12.48 35.67
CA ASN A 20 20.98 11.53 35.28
C ASN A 20 20.99 11.23 33.78
N GLU A 21 21.48 12.14 32.95
CA GLU A 21 21.60 11.94 31.48
C GLU A 21 22.76 11.02 31.08
N ARG A 22 23.67 10.65 31.99
CA ARG A 22 24.85 9.82 31.76
C ARG A 22 24.75 8.37 32.28
N ARG A 23 23.61 7.98 32.77
CA ARG A 23 23.42 6.56 33.16
C ARG A 23 23.27 5.72 31.88
N PRO A 24 24.01 4.62 31.75
CA PRO A 24 23.75 3.68 30.69
C PRO A 24 22.29 3.26 30.74
N GLY A 25 21.58 3.35 29.61
CA GLY A 25 20.27 2.79 29.49
C GLY A 25 20.26 1.27 29.65
N PRO A 26 19.11 0.62 29.65
CA PRO A 26 19.03 -0.83 29.59
C PRO A 26 19.83 -1.32 28.38
N GLY A 27 20.41 -2.51 28.48
CA GLY A 27 21.15 -3.13 27.38
C GLY A 27 20.30 -3.26 26.11
N SER A 28 20.85 -3.85 25.05
CA SER A 28 20.11 -4.07 23.79
C SER A 28 18.81 -4.84 24.05
N SER A 29 17.72 -4.46 23.38
CA SER A 29 16.46 -5.19 23.42
C SER A 29 16.62 -6.58 22.81
N ALA A 30 15.94 -7.58 23.36
CA ALA A 30 15.90 -8.94 22.80
C ALA A 30 15.15 -8.96 21.43
N VAL A 31 14.21 -8.03 21.26
CA VAL A 31 13.43 -7.83 20.02
C VAL A 31 13.39 -6.33 19.76
N GLY A 32 13.56 -5.93 18.50
CA GLY A 32 13.42 -4.53 18.11
C GLY A 32 12.04 -3.99 18.49
N THR A 33 11.99 -2.84 19.15
CA THR A 33 10.76 -2.17 19.52
C THR A 33 10.70 -0.81 18.85
N ARG A 34 9.49 -0.31 18.58
CA ARG A 34 9.29 1.07 18.15
C ARG A 34 9.70 2.03 19.28
N ALA A 35 10.07 3.26 18.92
CA ALA A 35 10.35 4.28 19.91
C ALA A 35 9.08 4.53 20.77
N ASP A 36 9.26 4.79 22.07
CA ASP A 36 8.14 5.03 23.01
C ASP A 36 7.27 6.24 22.59
N THR A 37 7.84 7.15 21.79
CA THR A 37 7.15 8.31 21.22
C THR A 37 6.40 8.02 19.94
N GLU A 38 6.52 6.81 19.37
CA GLU A 38 5.85 6.43 18.14
C GLU A 38 4.46 5.86 18.45
N SER A 39 3.43 6.67 18.18
CA SER A 39 2.03 6.35 18.48
C SER A 39 1.16 6.17 17.23
N VAL A 40 1.76 6.21 16.03
CA VAL A 40 1.00 6.05 14.78
C VAL A 40 0.42 4.65 14.68
N GLU A 41 -0.89 4.56 14.46
CA GLU A 41 -1.63 3.31 14.34
C GLU A 41 -2.49 3.31 13.07
N ARG A 42 -2.84 2.10 12.61
CA ARG A 42 -3.86 1.96 11.57
C ARG A 42 -5.20 2.49 12.07
N LEU A 43 -5.97 3.07 11.16
CA LEU A 43 -7.31 3.58 11.47
C LEU A 43 -8.33 2.42 11.31
N PRO A 44 -8.85 1.81 12.38
CA PRO A 44 -9.75 0.67 12.28
C PRO A 44 -11.15 1.09 11.80
N PHE A 45 -11.74 0.24 10.97
CA PHE A 45 -13.12 0.41 10.51
C PHE A 45 -13.84 -0.94 10.45
N GLY A 46 -14.64 -1.22 11.47
CA GLY A 46 -15.27 -2.56 11.63
C GLY A 46 -14.21 -3.65 11.83
N GLY A 47 -14.63 -4.89 12.01
CA GLY A 47 -13.73 -6.01 12.35
C GLY A 47 -12.87 -6.57 11.20
N VAL A 48 -12.96 -6.01 9.97
CA VAL A 48 -12.33 -6.60 8.76
C VAL A 48 -11.61 -5.57 7.88
N VAL A 49 -11.57 -4.32 8.29
CA VAL A 49 -10.93 -3.21 7.56
C VAL A 49 -10.14 -2.36 8.52
N SER A 50 -8.93 -2.00 8.14
CA SER A 50 -8.16 -0.91 8.76
C SER A 50 -7.40 -0.14 7.68
N PHE A 51 -7.30 1.18 7.86
CA PHE A 51 -6.71 2.10 6.89
C PHE A 51 -5.28 2.44 7.26
N THR A 52 -4.44 2.61 6.25
CA THR A 52 -3.12 3.22 6.39
C THR A 52 -3.29 4.70 6.75
N PRO A 53 -2.65 5.21 7.82
CA PRO A 53 -2.71 6.62 8.19
C PRO A 53 -1.78 7.45 7.29
N LEU A 54 -2.13 7.63 6.02
CA LEU A 54 -1.27 8.24 4.97
C LEU A 54 -0.73 9.63 5.33
N HIS A 55 -1.46 10.38 6.15
CA HIS A 55 -1.10 11.74 6.58
C HIS A 55 -0.05 11.79 7.67
N GLU A 56 0.13 10.68 8.40
CA GLU A 56 1.11 10.55 9.48
C GLU A 56 2.40 9.87 9.05
N LEU A 57 2.41 9.31 7.83
CA LEU A 57 3.58 8.59 7.33
C LEU A 57 4.62 9.52 6.72
N HIS A 58 5.88 9.14 6.90
CA HIS A 58 7.04 9.74 6.27
C HIS A 58 7.61 8.78 5.20
N GLY A 59 8.31 9.32 4.19
CA GLY A 59 8.83 8.49 3.09
C GLY A 59 7.72 7.88 2.22
N THR A 60 8.04 6.86 1.45
CA THR A 60 7.10 6.20 0.52
C THR A 60 6.81 4.74 0.91
N ILE A 61 7.60 4.13 1.78
CA ILE A 61 7.36 2.77 2.28
C ILE A 61 6.45 2.84 3.50
N THR A 62 5.36 2.09 3.47
CA THR A 62 4.48 1.90 4.61
C THR A 62 5.08 0.84 5.54
N PRO A 63 5.31 1.12 6.82
CA PRO A 63 5.67 0.10 7.80
C PRO A 63 4.70 -1.09 7.74
N SER A 64 5.20 -2.32 7.91
CA SER A 64 4.37 -3.52 7.70
C SER A 64 3.16 -3.59 8.63
N ASP A 65 3.28 -3.06 9.84
CA ASP A 65 2.19 -2.97 10.82
C ASP A 65 1.16 -1.87 10.53
N LEU A 66 1.50 -0.91 9.67
CA LEU A 66 0.62 0.17 9.22
C LEU A 66 0.01 -0.07 7.84
N HIS A 67 0.36 -1.17 7.18
CA HIS A 67 -0.22 -1.56 5.90
C HIS A 67 -1.72 -1.83 6.06
N PHE A 68 -2.56 -1.26 5.21
CA PHE A 68 -4.00 -1.42 5.29
C PHE A 68 -4.43 -2.89 5.29
N GLU A 69 -5.56 -3.15 5.93
CA GLU A 69 -6.20 -4.46 5.88
C GLU A 69 -7.58 -4.38 5.23
N ARG A 70 -7.91 -5.38 4.45
CA ARG A 70 -9.24 -5.63 3.95
C ARG A 70 -9.44 -7.14 3.78
N HIS A 71 -10.34 -7.72 4.57
CA HIS A 71 -10.64 -9.15 4.56
C HIS A 71 -12.09 -9.38 4.18
N HIS A 72 -12.39 -10.51 3.53
CA HIS A 72 -13.74 -10.93 3.18
C HIS A 72 -14.29 -11.97 4.17
N GLY A 73 -13.42 -12.75 4.79
CA GLY A 73 -13.76 -13.80 5.73
C GLY A 73 -12.79 -13.92 6.92
N GLY A 74 -12.16 -12.78 7.29
CA GLY A 74 -11.15 -12.77 8.35
C GLY A 74 -9.77 -13.26 7.90
N ILE A 75 -8.87 -13.47 8.86
CA ILE A 75 -7.50 -13.94 8.63
C ILE A 75 -7.48 -15.45 8.93
N PRO A 76 -7.16 -16.31 7.96
CA PRO A 76 -7.09 -17.75 8.20
C PRO A 76 -5.88 -18.10 9.08
N ARG A 77 -6.04 -19.13 9.88
CA ARG A 77 -4.94 -19.73 10.64
C ARG A 77 -4.32 -20.84 9.81
N LEU A 78 -3.27 -20.51 9.06
CA LEU A 78 -2.56 -21.45 8.21
C LEU A 78 -1.29 -21.96 8.90
N ASP A 79 -1.07 -23.27 8.80
CA ASP A 79 0.21 -23.88 9.14
C ASP A 79 1.17 -23.72 7.94
N PRO A 80 2.24 -22.92 8.05
CA PRO A 80 3.15 -22.68 6.94
C PRO A 80 3.93 -23.93 6.51
N THR A 81 4.00 -24.96 7.35
CA THR A 81 4.65 -26.22 7.02
C THR A 81 3.79 -27.13 6.15
N GLN A 82 2.47 -26.90 6.16
CA GLN A 82 1.48 -27.66 5.39
C GLN A 82 0.88 -26.88 4.23
N HIS A 83 1.11 -25.57 4.19
CA HIS A 83 0.55 -24.71 3.14
C HIS A 83 1.33 -24.89 1.84
N GLU A 84 0.63 -25.26 0.76
CA GLU A 84 1.19 -25.49 -0.57
C GLU A 84 0.49 -24.62 -1.61
N LEU A 85 1.25 -24.14 -2.59
CA LEU A 85 0.73 -23.63 -3.85
C LEU A 85 0.64 -24.76 -4.86
N VAL A 86 -0.54 -25.04 -5.39
CA VAL A 86 -0.77 -25.99 -6.47
C VAL A 86 -0.94 -25.26 -7.79
N ILE A 87 -0.12 -25.56 -8.79
CA ILE A 87 -0.29 -25.09 -10.19
C ILE A 87 -0.75 -26.27 -11.03
N HIS A 88 -1.91 -26.13 -11.71
CA HIS A 88 -2.50 -27.19 -12.52
C HIS A 88 -3.33 -26.64 -13.68
N GLY A 89 -4.04 -27.52 -14.41
CA GLY A 89 -4.88 -27.18 -15.56
C GLY A 89 -4.11 -27.34 -16.88
N MET A 90 -4.09 -26.34 -17.71
CA MET A 90 -3.42 -26.41 -19.02
C MET A 90 -1.89 -26.26 -18.87
N VAL A 91 -1.28 -27.21 -18.16
CA VAL A 91 0.16 -27.35 -17.96
C VAL A 91 0.64 -28.73 -18.39
N ALA A 92 1.93 -28.89 -18.65
CA ALA A 92 2.52 -30.20 -18.99
C ALA A 92 2.47 -31.14 -17.79
N GLN A 93 2.76 -30.61 -16.58
CA GLN A 93 2.68 -31.33 -15.33
C GLN A 93 2.18 -30.45 -14.19
N PRO A 94 1.19 -30.91 -13.38
CA PRO A 94 0.83 -30.21 -12.16
C PRO A 94 2.00 -30.21 -11.18
N LEU A 95 2.22 -29.07 -10.53
CA LEU A 95 3.29 -28.89 -9.55
C LEU A 95 2.74 -28.36 -8.23
N LYS A 96 3.46 -28.68 -7.15
CA LYS A 96 3.23 -28.15 -5.82
C LYS A 96 4.48 -27.46 -5.31
N PHE A 97 4.30 -26.37 -4.60
CA PHE A 97 5.39 -25.60 -4.02
C PHE A 97 5.07 -25.27 -2.56
N THR A 98 5.95 -25.65 -1.66
CA THR A 98 5.97 -25.16 -0.29
C THR A 98 6.69 -23.81 -0.20
N LEU A 99 6.62 -23.12 0.95
CA LEU A 99 7.42 -21.94 1.21
C LEU A 99 8.93 -22.22 1.05
N GLY A 100 9.38 -23.42 1.51
CA GLY A 100 10.77 -23.86 1.36
C GLY A 100 11.19 -24.01 -0.09
N ASP A 101 10.28 -24.52 -0.94
CA ASP A 101 10.53 -24.63 -2.39
C ASP A 101 10.65 -23.26 -3.03
N LEU A 102 9.73 -22.35 -2.75
CA LEU A 102 9.75 -20.98 -3.28
C LEU A 102 11.05 -20.25 -2.94
N LYS A 103 11.57 -20.42 -1.73
CA LYS A 103 12.82 -19.79 -1.30
C LYS A 103 14.09 -20.34 -2.01
N ARG A 104 13.99 -21.44 -2.72
CA ARG A 104 15.10 -22.00 -3.53
C ARG A 104 15.14 -21.46 -4.96
N PHE A 105 14.07 -20.82 -5.44
CA PHE A 105 14.07 -20.16 -6.74
C PHE A 105 14.76 -18.80 -6.69
N PRO A 106 15.30 -18.30 -7.82
CA PRO A 106 15.74 -16.93 -7.92
C PRO A 106 14.60 -15.98 -7.54
N SER A 107 14.86 -15.10 -6.59
CA SER A 107 13.90 -14.12 -6.12
C SER A 107 14.20 -12.73 -6.67
N VAL A 108 13.19 -11.91 -6.75
CA VAL A 108 13.29 -10.48 -7.05
C VAL A 108 12.61 -9.68 -5.97
N THR A 109 13.09 -8.45 -5.78
CA THR A 109 12.49 -7.49 -4.87
C THR A 109 11.96 -6.32 -5.68
N ARG A 110 10.70 -5.93 -5.40
CA ARG A 110 10.02 -4.82 -6.08
C ARG A 110 9.28 -3.94 -5.09
N THR A 111 9.53 -2.63 -5.16
CA THR A 111 8.72 -1.65 -4.45
C THR A 111 7.51 -1.30 -5.31
N CYS A 112 6.30 -1.55 -4.80
CA CYS A 112 5.07 -1.12 -5.45
C CYS A 112 3.93 -0.99 -4.44
N PHE A 113 2.91 -0.22 -4.83
CA PHE A 113 1.70 -0.08 -4.03
C PHE A 113 0.75 -1.26 -4.23
N ILE A 114 -0.10 -1.47 -3.24
CA ILE A 114 -1.37 -2.21 -3.36
C ILE A 114 -2.48 -1.24 -2.98
N GLU A 115 -3.53 -1.19 -3.80
CA GLU A 115 -4.72 -0.38 -3.53
C GLU A 115 -5.98 -1.23 -3.68
N CYS A 116 -6.87 -1.17 -2.70
CA CYS A 116 -8.17 -1.82 -2.77
C CYS A 116 -9.06 -1.09 -3.78
N SER A 117 -9.80 -1.82 -4.61
CA SER A 117 -10.83 -1.25 -5.51
C SER A 117 -11.92 -0.47 -4.76
N GLY A 118 -12.08 -0.73 -3.46
CA GLY A 118 -12.97 0.02 -2.57
C GLY A 118 -12.37 1.29 -1.99
N ASN A 119 -11.17 1.69 -2.36
CA ASN A 119 -10.60 2.97 -1.97
C ASN A 119 -11.43 4.11 -2.60
N TYR A 120 -11.62 5.23 -1.91
CA TYR A 120 -12.49 6.37 -2.30
C TYR A 120 -14.00 6.05 -2.33
N VAL A 121 -14.44 4.93 -1.77
CA VAL A 121 -15.87 4.65 -1.70
C VAL A 121 -16.49 5.38 -0.50
N THR A 122 -17.47 6.22 -0.76
CA THR A 122 -18.21 7.03 0.24
C THR A 122 -19.11 6.20 1.19
N ARG A 123 -18.91 4.88 1.26
CA ARG A 123 -19.72 3.98 2.11
C ARG A 123 -19.56 4.20 3.61
N PHE A 124 -18.65 5.06 4.02
CA PHE A 124 -18.29 5.24 5.43
C PHE A 124 -19.13 6.32 6.14
N GLY A 125 -20.19 6.81 5.49
CA GLY A 125 -21.15 7.75 6.07
C GLY A 125 -20.61 9.17 6.25
N ASN A 126 -21.32 9.98 7.03
CA ASN A 126 -21.04 11.42 7.22
C ASN A 126 -19.73 11.71 8.01
N GLN A 127 -19.01 10.69 8.46
CA GLN A 127 -17.73 10.83 9.17
C GLN A 127 -16.52 10.52 8.29
N SER A 128 -16.71 10.36 6.99
CA SER A 128 -15.59 10.07 6.09
C SER A 128 -14.71 11.29 5.91
N THR A 129 -13.47 11.19 6.34
CA THR A 129 -12.41 12.15 6.04
C THR A 129 -11.61 11.68 4.82
N PRO A 130 -10.87 12.56 4.12
CA PRO A 130 -9.97 12.13 3.06
C PRO A 130 -9.00 11.02 3.50
N GLN A 131 -8.53 11.06 4.75
CA GLN A 131 -7.63 10.05 5.31
C GLN A 131 -8.27 8.67 5.37
N ILE A 132 -9.53 8.59 5.76
CA ILE A 132 -10.28 7.32 5.81
C ILE A 132 -10.62 6.87 4.39
N THR A 133 -11.20 7.74 3.56
CA THR A 133 -11.64 7.37 2.21
C THR A 133 -10.51 6.96 1.28
N CYS A 134 -9.28 7.47 1.53
CA CYS A 134 -8.10 7.20 0.71
C CYS A 134 -7.12 6.22 1.34
N GLY A 135 -7.35 5.76 2.56
CA GLY A 135 -6.40 4.95 3.35
C GLY A 135 -6.32 3.46 2.97
N LEU A 136 -7.07 2.99 1.98
CA LEU A 136 -6.97 1.61 1.48
C LEU A 136 -5.90 1.47 0.39
N THR A 137 -4.78 2.14 0.57
CA THR A 137 -3.57 1.99 -0.24
C THR A 137 -2.33 2.01 0.66
N SER A 138 -1.36 1.19 0.32
CA SER A 138 -0.07 1.09 1.03
C SER A 138 1.01 0.69 0.05
N GLN A 139 2.26 1.05 0.33
CA GLN A 139 3.39 0.65 -0.46
C GLN A 139 4.39 -0.12 0.37
N SER A 140 4.90 -1.21 -0.18
CA SER A 140 5.93 -2.02 0.45
C SER A 140 6.99 -2.45 -0.55
N GLU A 141 8.13 -2.83 -0.02
CA GLU A 141 9.12 -3.61 -0.74
C GLU A 141 8.73 -5.09 -0.62
N TRP A 142 8.45 -5.71 -1.75
CA TRP A 142 7.98 -7.10 -1.84
C TRP A 142 9.05 -8.01 -2.43
N THR A 143 9.35 -9.10 -1.75
CA THR A 143 10.32 -10.10 -2.24
C THR A 143 9.64 -11.43 -2.51
N GLY A 144 9.91 -12.00 -3.68
CA GLY A 144 9.34 -13.29 -4.07
C GLY A 144 9.86 -13.81 -5.40
N VAL A 145 9.22 -14.83 -5.91
CA VAL A 145 9.57 -15.50 -7.18
C VAL A 145 8.70 -14.95 -8.29
N PRO A 146 9.24 -14.59 -9.48
CA PRO A 146 8.43 -14.29 -10.64
C PRO A 146 7.47 -15.45 -10.95
N LEU A 147 6.17 -15.16 -11.10
CA LEU A 147 5.18 -16.19 -11.40
C LEU A 147 5.50 -16.89 -12.73
N ALA A 148 6.06 -16.17 -13.69
CA ALA A 148 6.53 -16.73 -14.95
C ALA A 148 7.50 -17.90 -14.75
N THR A 149 8.41 -17.82 -13.78
CA THR A 149 9.36 -18.90 -13.48
C THR A 149 8.63 -20.19 -13.06
N LEU A 150 7.62 -20.08 -12.19
CA LEU A 150 6.84 -21.24 -11.74
C LEU A 150 5.95 -21.81 -12.85
N LEU A 151 5.36 -20.93 -13.68
CA LEU A 151 4.56 -21.33 -14.84
C LEU A 151 5.39 -22.04 -15.91
N HIS A 152 6.59 -21.55 -16.18
CA HIS A 152 7.53 -22.23 -17.11
C HIS A 152 7.94 -23.61 -16.56
N GLN A 153 8.19 -23.72 -15.26
CA GLN A 153 8.50 -24.99 -14.62
C GLN A 153 7.35 -26.01 -14.76
N ALA A 154 6.10 -25.55 -14.68
CA ALA A 154 4.92 -26.40 -14.89
C ALA A 154 4.67 -26.75 -16.38
N GLY A 155 5.28 -25.99 -17.31
CA GLY A 155 5.12 -26.18 -18.75
C GLY A 155 3.73 -25.76 -19.21
N VAL A 156 3.42 -24.46 -19.14
CA VAL A 156 2.15 -23.89 -19.64
C VAL A 156 1.97 -24.23 -21.11
N LYS A 157 0.78 -24.71 -21.51
CA LYS A 157 0.45 -25.08 -22.87
C LYS A 157 0.16 -23.85 -23.74
N ASP A 158 0.49 -23.88 -25.03
CA ASP A 158 0.42 -22.74 -25.96
C ASP A 158 -0.97 -22.08 -26.03
N LYS A 159 -2.05 -22.84 -25.86
CA LYS A 159 -3.43 -22.31 -25.91
C LYS A 159 -3.90 -21.69 -24.60
N ALA A 160 -3.10 -21.71 -23.54
CA ALA A 160 -3.45 -21.13 -22.25
C ALA A 160 -3.37 -19.61 -22.32
N THR A 161 -4.47 -18.93 -22.06
CA THR A 161 -4.60 -17.46 -22.14
C THR A 161 -4.99 -16.84 -20.81
N TRP A 162 -5.44 -17.65 -19.86
CA TRP A 162 -5.90 -17.23 -18.53
C TRP A 162 -5.39 -18.15 -17.43
N LEU A 163 -5.41 -17.64 -16.24
CA LEU A 163 -5.31 -18.44 -15.00
C LEU A 163 -6.30 -17.95 -13.95
N LEU A 164 -6.70 -18.84 -13.06
CA LEU A 164 -7.37 -18.53 -11.81
C LEU A 164 -6.33 -18.52 -10.69
N ALA A 165 -6.28 -17.48 -9.90
CA ALA A 165 -5.59 -17.46 -8.61
C ALA A 165 -6.62 -17.56 -7.48
N GLU A 166 -6.40 -18.45 -6.51
CA GLU A 166 -7.33 -18.70 -5.40
C GLU A 166 -6.59 -18.71 -4.07
N GLY A 167 -7.16 -17.99 -3.08
CA GLY A 167 -6.66 -17.89 -1.73
C GLY A 167 -7.12 -18.99 -0.80
N GLY A 168 -6.48 -19.13 0.36
CA GLY A 168 -6.82 -20.09 1.41
C GLY A 168 -7.71 -19.50 2.51
N ASP A 169 -8.37 -18.37 2.28
CA ASP A 169 -9.34 -17.77 3.20
C ASP A 169 -10.70 -18.46 3.13
N ALA A 170 -11.55 -18.25 4.13
CA ALA A 170 -12.85 -18.92 4.21
C ALA A 170 -13.74 -18.73 2.96
N PRO A 171 -13.83 -17.54 2.33
CA PRO A 171 -14.58 -17.37 1.10
C PRO A 171 -13.88 -17.91 -0.15
N LEU A 172 -12.64 -18.40 -0.07
CA LEU A 172 -11.82 -18.85 -1.20
C LEU A 172 -11.76 -17.79 -2.31
N LEU A 173 -11.43 -16.54 -1.91
CA LEU A 173 -11.37 -15.44 -2.85
C LEU A 173 -10.53 -15.83 -4.07
N SER A 174 -11.11 -15.68 -5.24
CA SER A 174 -10.48 -16.12 -6.49
C SER A 174 -10.65 -15.07 -7.60
N ARG A 175 -9.60 -14.87 -8.41
CA ARG A 175 -9.61 -13.93 -9.52
C ARG A 175 -9.04 -14.57 -10.77
N SER A 176 -9.69 -14.29 -11.91
CA SER A 176 -9.17 -14.60 -13.23
C SER A 176 -8.14 -13.57 -13.66
N ILE A 177 -7.00 -14.05 -14.15
CA ILE A 177 -5.87 -13.21 -14.52
C ILE A 177 -5.43 -13.60 -15.94
N PRO A 178 -5.33 -12.66 -16.89
CA PRO A 178 -4.76 -12.91 -18.20
C PRO A 178 -3.32 -13.43 -18.10
N MET A 179 -2.98 -14.42 -18.90
CA MET A 179 -1.64 -15.01 -18.94
C MET A 179 -0.56 -13.98 -19.26
N ALA A 180 -0.87 -12.98 -20.10
CA ALA A 180 0.06 -11.89 -20.41
C ALA A 180 0.54 -11.18 -19.13
N LYS A 181 -0.36 -10.86 -18.20
CA LYS A 181 0.01 -10.23 -16.91
C LYS A 181 0.77 -11.19 -16.00
N ALA A 182 0.38 -12.47 -15.99
CA ALA A 182 1.03 -13.48 -15.17
C ALA A 182 2.49 -13.72 -15.59
N LEU A 183 2.80 -13.58 -16.87
CA LEU A 183 4.14 -13.77 -17.42
C LEU A 183 5.00 -12.49 -17.42
N ASP A 184 4.37 -11.31 -17.29
CA ASP A 184 5.06 -10.02 -17.32
C ASP A 184 5.72 -9.70 -15.96
N ASP A 185 4.92 -9.28 -15.00
CA ASP A 185 5.43 -8.70 -13.76
C ASP A 185 4.83 -9.26 -12.47
N ALA A 186 4.02 -10.34 -12.58
CA ALA A 186 3.41 -11.00 -11.44
C ALA A 186 4.45 -11.74 -10.57
N LEU A 187 4.30 -11.66 -9.23
CA LEU A 187 5.18 -12.32 -8.28
C LEU A 187 4.37 -13.20 -7.31
N VAL A 188 4.95 -14.33 -6.90
CA VAL A 188 4.55 -15.05 -5.69
C VAL A 188 5.48 -14.59 -4.58
N VAL A 189 5.02 -13.67 -3.74
CA VAL A 189 5.84 -13.02 -2.72
C VAL A 189 5.69 -13.67 -1.36
N TYR A 190 6.79 -13.76 -0.62
CA TYR A 190 6.88 -14.37 0.70
C TYR A 190 7.53 -13.45 1.75
N ALA A 191 8.02 -12.28 1.35
CA ALA A 191 8.57 -11.28 2.26
C ALA A 191 8.05 -9.88 1.91
N GLN A 192 7.95 -9.03 2.93
CA GLN A 192 7.49 -7.65 2.88
C GLN A 192 8.38 -6.79 3.76
N ASN A 193 8.95 -5.72 3.20
CA ASN A 193 9.85 -4.81 3.93
C ASN A 193 10.99 -5.51 4.68
N GLY A 194 11.60 -6.54 4.06
CA GLY A 194 12.71 -7.29 4.62
C GLY A 194 12.35 -8.33 5.67
N GLU A 195 11.08 -8.52 6.02
CA GLU A 195 10.59 -9.53 6.95
C GLU A 195 9.61 -10.51 6.29
N ALA A 196 9.23 -11.58 6.98
CA ALA A 196 8.14 -12.44 6.51
C ALA A 196 6.84 -11.65 6.39
N ILE A 197 6.02 -11.98 5.38
CA ILE A 197 4.69 -11.36 5.25
C ILE A 197 3.89 -11.61 6.52
N ARG A 198 3.20 -10.59 7.02
CA ARG A 198 2.34 -10.74 8.19
C ARG A 198 1.10 -11.58 7.86
N PRO A 199 0.50 -12.29 8.83
CA PRO A 199 -0.68 -13.13 8.61
C PRO A 199 -1.81 -12.38 7.88
N GLU A 200 -2.11 -11.15 8.29
CA GLU A 200 -3.13 -10.28 7.68
C GLU A 200 -2.80 -9.85 6.25
N GLN A 201 -1.53 -9.90 5.87
CA GLN A 201 -1.06 -9.57 4.53
C GLN A 201 -0.88 -10.80 3.63
N GLY A 202 -1.16 -12.00 4.14
CA GLY A 202 -1.21 -13.21 3.32
C GLY A 202 -0.08 -14.22 3.55
N TYR A 203 0.53 -14.27 4.77
CA TYR A 203 1.49 -15.31 5.12
C TYR A 203 0.91 -16.73 4.92
N PRO A 204 1.68 -17.73 4.39
CA PRO A 204 3.11 -17.69 4.16
C PRO A 204 3.54 -17.06 2.82
N PHE A 205 2.65 -16.95 1.84
CA PHE A 205 2.91 -16.26 0.58
C PHE A 205 1.60 -15.84 -0.11
N ARG A 206 1.72 -14.84 -0.95
CA ARG A 206 0.60 -14.26 -1.71
C ARG A 206 0.99 -13.98 -3.15
N LEU A 207 -0.02 -13.83 -4.00
CA LEU A 207 0.16 -13.25 -5.33
C LEU A 207 0.29 -11.73 -5.22
N LEU A 208 1.15 -11.15 -6.03
CA LEU A 208 1.32 -9.72 -6.21
C LEU A 208 1.22 -9.39 -7.70
N LEU A 209 0.31 -8.50 -8.05
CA LEU A 209 0.10 -7.98 -9.41
C LEU A 209 0.31 -6.46 -9.40
N PRO A 210 1.53 -5.98 -9.66
CA PRO A 210 1.84 -4.55 -9.57
C PRO A 210 0.92 -3.68 -10.43
N GLY A 211 0.39 -2.60 -9.85
CA GLY A 211 -0.46 -1.63 -10.54
C GLY A 211 -1.91 -2.06 -10.77
N TRP A 212 -2.29 -3.27 -10.37
CA TRP A 212 -3.64 -3.76 -10.49
C TRP A 212 -4.41 -3.63 -9.18
N GLU A 213 -5.75 -3.70 -9.26
CA GLU A 213 -6.62 -3.71 -8.08
C GLU A 213 -6.17 -4.72 -7.03
N GLY A 214 -6.11 -4.30 -5.77
CA GLY A 214 -5.57 -5.10 -4.66
C GLY A 214 -6.25 -6.46 -4.47
N ASN A 215 -7.52 -6.61 -4.89
CA ASN A 215 -8.22 -7.89 -4.85
C ASN A 215 -7.63 -8.94 -5.81
N THR A 216 -6.91 -8.52 -6.86
CA THR A 216 -6.21 -9.43 -7.78
C THR A 216 -4.90 -9.96 -7.20
N SER A 217 -4.33 -9.25 -6.24
CA SER A 217 -3.15 -9.67 -5.47
C SER A 217 -3.58 -10.61 -4.32
N VAL A 218 -3.99 -11.83 -4.70
CA VAL A 218 -4.65 -12.82 -3.84
C VAL A 218 -3.75 -13.25 -2.68
N LYS A 219 -4.23 -13.05 -1.45
CA LYS A 219 -3.56 -13.44 -0.20
C LYS A 219 -3.71 -14.94 0.06
N TRP A 220 -2.77 -15.50 0.85
CA TRP A 220 -2.79 -16.92 1.23
C TRP A 220 -2.93 -17.82 0.00
N LEU A 221 -2.16 -17.53 -1.03
CA LEU A 221 -2.27 -18.18 -2.34
C LEU A 221 -2.11 -19.69 -2.21
N ARG A 222 -3.12 -20.47 -2.61
CA ARG A 222 -3.11 -21.93 -2.50
C ARG A 222 -3.21 -22.65 -3.85
N ARG A 223 -3.79 -21.99 -4.87
CA ARG A 223 -4.04 -22.62 -6.15
C ARG A 223 -3.94 -21.65 -7.32
N ILE A 224 -3.33 -22.12 -8.38
CA ILE A 224 -3.35 -21.50 -9.70
C ILE A 224 -3.85 -22.55 -10.69
N ALA A 225 -4.98 -22.30 -11.34
CA ALA A 225 -5.53 -23.14 -12.40
C ALA A 225 -5.38 -22.45 -13.76
N VAL A 226 -4.62 -23.05 -14.67
CA VAL A 226 -4.33 -22.51 -16.00
C VAL A 226 -5.41 -22.95 -16.98
N SER A 227 -5.92 -22.02 -17.82
CA SER A 227 -7.03 -22.24 -18.77
C SER A 227 -6.85 -21.44 -20.06
N ASP A 228 -7.65 -21.76 -21.07
CA ASP A 228 -7.79 -21.03 -22.34
C ASP A 228 -8.91 -19.96 -22.29
N ALA A 229 -9.65 -19.88 -21.18
CA ALA A 229 -10.74 -18.94 -20.98
C ALA A 229 -10.75 -18.42 -19.53
N PRO A 230 -11.34 -17.23 -19.26
CA PRO A 230 -11.51 -16.73 -17.89
C PRO A 230 -12.49 -17.60 -17.10
N PHE A 231 -12.25 -17.66 -15.78
CA PHE A 231 -13.16 -18.30 -14.86
C PHE A 231 -14.20 -17.27 -14.37
N MET A 232 -15.47 -17.61 -14.48
CA MET A 232 -16.56 -16.74 -14.06
C MET A 232 -16.84 -16.94 -12.57
N THR A 233 -15.90 -16.50 -11.73
CA THR A 233 -16.01 -16.61 -10.28
C THR A 233 -17.07 -15.66 -9.73
N ARG A 234 -17.42 -15.82 -8.44
CA ARG A 234 -18.29 -14.88 -7.74
C ARG A 234 -17.72 -13.46 -7.78
N GLU A 235 -16.42 -13.32 -7.68
CA GLU A 235 -15.72 -12.04 -7.71
C GLU A 235 -15.88 -11.36 -9.06
N GLU A 236 -15.76 -12.10 -10.15
CA GLU A 236 -15.88 -11.56 -11.53
C GLU A 236 -17.33 -11.23 -11.90
N THR A 237 -18.30 -11.91 -11.31
CA THR A 237 -19.72 -11.80 -11.73
C THR A 237 -20.58 -10.91 -10.84
N SER A 238 -20.17 -10.65 -9.57
CA SER A 238 -21.02 -9.96 -8.61
C SER A 238 -20.30 -8.95 -7.72
N LYS A 239 -18.99 -8.87 -7.76
CA LYS A 239 -18.22 -8.01 -6.83
C LYS A 239 -17.38 -6.95 -7.52
N TYR A 240 -16.72 -7.30 -8.60
CA TYR A 240 -15.74 -6.45 -9.29
C TYR A 240 -16.13 -6.25 -10.76
N THR A 241 -17.38 -5.83 -10.94
CA THR A 241 -17.95 -5.39 -12.22
C THR A 241 -18.36 -3.93 -12.11
N ASP A 242 -17.99 -3.14 -13.10
CA ASP A 242 -18.31 -1.71 -13.15
C ASP A 242 -19.56 -1.49 -13.99
N LYS A 243 -20.58 -0.85 -13.42
CA LYS A 243 -21.73 -0.38 -14.19
C LYS A 243 -21.33 0.87 -14.99
N LEU A 244 -21.49 0.81 -16.29
CA LEU A 244 -21.20 1.92 -17.20
C LEU A 244 -22.40 2.85 -17.34
N ALA A 245 -22.16 4.07 -17.82
CA ALA A 245 -23.19 5.08 -18.00
C ALA A 245 -24.30 4.68 -19.00
N ASP A 246 -23.99 3.82 -19.97
CA ASP A 246 -24.90 3.27 -20.96
C ASP A 246 -25.75 2.09 -20.44
N GLY A 247 -25.59 1.73 -19.15
CA GLY A 247 -26.30 0.63 -18.49
C GLY A 247 -25.65 -0.74 -18.65
N ASN A 248 -24.60 -0.88 -19.45
CA ASN A 248 -23.80 -2.08 -19.57
C ASN A 248 -22.90 -2.30 -18.34
N TYR A 249 -22.33 -3.50 -18.23
CA TYR A 249 -21.38 -3.85 -17.17
C TYR A 249 -20.05 -4.23 -17.78
N ARG A 250 -18.97 -3.65 -17.26
CA ARG A 250 -17.60 -3.99 -17.61
C ARG A 250 -17.03 -4.94 -16.57
N GLN A 251 -16.56 -6.10 -17.02
CA GLN A 251 -15.78 -7.06 -16.24
C GLN A 251 -14.28 -6.85 -16.49
N PHE A 252 -13.47 -7.39 -15.60
CA PHE A 252 -12.01 -7.40 -15.76
C PHE A 252 -11.38 -5.99 -15.85
N SER A 253 -11.90 -5.08 -15.03
CA SER A 253 -11.25 -3.79 -14.77
C SER A 253 -10.13 -4.03 -13.78
N PHE A 254 -8.89 -4.04 -14.25
CA PHE A 254 -7.76 -4.47 -13.42
C PHE A 254 -6.85 -3.31 -13.00
N THR A 255 -6.50 -2.46 -13.97
CA THR A 255 -5.47 -1.44 -13.78
C THR A 255 -5.99 -0.26 -12.98
N MET A 256 -5.25 0.13 -11.94
CA MET A 256 -5.55 1.33 -11.15
C MET A 256 -5.15 2.58 -11.93
N ASP A 257 -6.06 3.53 -12.05
CA ASP A 257 -5.80 4.81 -12.70
C ASP A 257 -4.89 5.71 -11.86
N ALA A 258 -4.30 6.74 -12.49
CA ALA A 258 -3.49 7.72 -11.78
C ALA A 258 -4.33 8.47 -10.74
N ARG A 259 -3.80 8.60 -9.53
CA ARG A 259 -4.44 9.23 -8.37
C ARG A 259 -3.44 10.04 -7.56
N SER A 260 -3.96 11.02 -6.84
CA SER A 260 -3.20 11.77 -5.85
C SER A 260 -4.07 12.11 -4.64
N ILE A 261 -3.42 12.26 -3.50
CA ILE A 261 -4.03 12.71 -2.25
C ILE A 261 -3.12 13.74 -1.58
N ILE A 262 -3.72 14.80 -1.03
CA ILE A 262 -3.03 15.74 -0.17
C ILE A 262 -3.00 15.17 1.25
N THR A 263 -1.80 15.04 1.80
CA THR A 263 -1.56 14.51 3.16
C THR A 263 -1.25 15.62 4.17
N TYR A 264 -0.96 16.84 3.70
CA TYR A 264 -0.85 18.05 4.52
C TYR A 264 -1.13 19.31 3.66
N PRO A 265 -1.92 20.29 4.14
CA PRO A 265 -2.68 20.22 5.40
C PRO A 265 -3.73 19.11 5.37
N THR A 266 -4.03 18.55 6.54
CA THR A 266 -4.97 17.44 6.69
C THR A 266 -6.06 17.78 7.70
N TYR A 267 -7.28 17.31 7.44
CA TYR A 267 -8.39 17.47 8.40
C TYR A 267 -8.17 16.54 9.62
N PRO A 268 -8.44 16.98 10.87
CA PRO A 268 -9.02 18.28 11.26
C PRO A 268 -7.97 19.32 11.70
N ALA A 269 -6.75 19.28 11.21
CA ALA A 269 -5.69 20.18 11.64
C ALA A 269 -6.06 21.66 11.40
N THR A 270 -5.76 22.51 12.37
CA THR A 270 -5.83 23.96 12.26
C THR A 270 -4.43 24.49 11.92
N ILE A 271 -4.35 25.33 10.91
CA ILE A 271 -3.11 25.99 10.52
C ILE A 271 -3.26 27.50 10.63
N GLU A 272 -2.16 28.21 10.93
CA GLU A 272 -2.12 29.66 10.96
C GLU A 272 -1.74 30.25 9.60
N PRO A 273 -2.19 31.48 9.25
CA PRO A 273 -1.73 32.15 8.04
C PRO A 273 -0.21 32.23 7.97
N GLY A 274 0.37 31.96 6.80
CA GLY A 274 1.82 31.96 6.66
C GLY A 274 2.32 31.07 5.54
N MET A 275 3.60 30.72 5.62
CA MET A 275 4.22 29.78 4.68
C MET A 275 4.02 28.36 5.14
N HIS A 276 3.47 27.54 4.27
CA HIS A 276 3.26 26.12 4.45
C HIS A 276 3.85 25.36 3.27
N GLU A 277 3.98 24.06 3.44
CA GLU A 277 4.28 23.13 2.37
C GLU A 277 3.10 22.19 2.17
N ILE A 278 2.37 22.31 1.05
CA ILE A 278 1.39 21.30 0.68
C ILE A 278 2.15 20.01 0.34
N ARG A 279 1.80 18.90 0.97
CA ARG A 279 2.43 17.59 0.77
C ARG A 279 1.39 16.56 0.38
N GLY A 280 1.80 15.57 -0.41
CA GLY A 280 0.92 14.48 -0.77
C GLY A 280 1.63 13.27 -1.36
N LEU A 281 0.81 12.31 -1.76
CA LEU A 281 1.19 11.09 -2.47
C LEU A 281 0.46 11.03 -3.80
N ALA A 282 1.14 10.50 -4.81
CA ALA A 282 0.54 10.19 -6.12
C ALA A 282 1.01 8.82 -6.58
N TRP A 283 0.19 8.10 -7.33
CA TRP A 283 0.50 6.77 -7.88
C TRP A 283 -0.35 6.49 -9.12
N SER A 284 0.11 5.53 -9.94
CA SER A 284 -0.63 4.98 -11.08
C SER A 284 -0.30 3.51 -11.27
N GLY A 285 -1.30 2.73 -11.61
CA GLY A 285 -1.12 1.34 -12.03
C GLY A 285 -0.61 1.18 -13.46
N ARG A 286 -0.58 2.28 -14.22
CA ARG A 286 -0.14 2.32 -15.63
C ARG A 286 1.36 2.55 -15.78
N GLY A 287 2.01 3.05 -14.73
CA GLY A 287 3.44 3.37 -14.78
C GLY A 287 3.86 4.41 -13.73
N ARG A 288 4.89 5.17 -14.06
CA ARG A 288 5.45 6.20 -13.17
C ARG A 288 4.60 7.47 -13.20
N ILE A 289 4.58 8.18 -12.07
CA ILE A 289 4.07 9.54 -12.03
C ILE A 289 5.13 10.48 -12.64
N ILE A 290 4.74 11.26 -13.66
CA ILE A 290 5.63 12.22 -14.30
C ILE A 290 5.37 13.65 -13.86
N ALA A 291 4.17 13.95 -13.36
CA ALA A 291 3.85 15.25 -12.78
C ALA A 291 2.71 15.13 -11.77
N VAL A 292 2.70 16.06 -10.83
CA VAL A 292 1.55 16.37 -9.98
C VAL A 292 1.32 17.87 -10.07
N GLU A 293 0.08 18.27 -10.24
CA GLU A 293 -0.32 19.66 -10.20
C GLU A 293 -1.25 19.89 -9.00
N VAL A 294 -1.08 21.03 -8.36
CA VAL A 294 -1.85 21.44 -7.18
C VAL A 294 -2.53 22.77 -7.47
N SER A 295 -3.81 22.82 -7.15
CA SER A 295 -4.59 24.07 -7.13
C SER A 295 -4.85 24.47 -5.67
N THR A 296 -4.72 25.76 -5.38
CA THR A 296 -5.04 26.35 -4.06
C THR A 296 -6.23 27.32 -4.15
N ASN A 297 -7.03 27.22 -5.21
CA ASN A 297 -8.17 28.11 -5.49
C ASN A 297 -9.35 27.38 -6.15
N GLY A 298 -9.63 26.15 -5.73
CA GLY A 298 -10.78 25.39 -6.20
C GLY A 298 -10.69 24.97 -7.67
N GLY A 299 -9.48 24.68 -8.18
CA GLY A 299 -9.28 24.21 -9.54
C GLY A 299 -9.21 25.32 -10.61
N GLN A 300 -9.24 26.61 -10.23
CA GLN A 300 -9.18 27.73 -11.18
C GLN A 300 -7.79 27.88 -11.82
N SER A 301 -6.74 27.60 -11.08
CA SER A 301 -5.38 27.56 -11.59
C SER A 301 -4.58 26.44 -10.95
N TRP A 302 -3.57 25.95 -11.66
CA TRP A 302 -2.77 24.80 -11.26
C TRP A 302 -1.28 25.15 -11.29
N GLN A 303 -0.55 24.67 -10.30
CA GLN A 303 0.89 24.82 -10.19
C GLN A 303 1.52 23.44 -10.13
N LYS A 304 2.63 23.24 -10.84
CA LYS A 304 3.39 21.99 -10.82
C LYS A 304 4.07 21.83 -9.46
N ALA A 305 3.80 20.73 -8.79
CA ALA A 305 4.47 20.35 -7.56
C ALA A 305 5.83 19.69 -7.85
N THR A 306 6.73 19.73 -6.87
CA THR A 306 8.00 19.01 -6.91
C THR A 306 7.76 17.54 -6.52
N LEU A 307 8.21 16.62 -7.38
CA LEU A 307 8.22 15.20 -7.03
C LEU A 307 9.47 14.88 -6.21
N GLN A 308 9.29 14.11 -5.13
CA GLN A 308 10.40 13.61 -4.31
C GLN A 308 10.83 12.23 -4.82
N GLY A 309 12.10 12.08 -5.16
CA GLY A 309 12.64 10.79 -5.59
C GLY A 309 12.80 9.77 -4.45
N PRO A 310 12.88 8.47 -4.78
CA PRO A 310 12.82 7.91 -6.12
C PRO A 310 11.40 7.86 -6.69
N VAL A 311 11.25 8.13 -7.99
CA VAL A 311 9.99 7.93 -8.73
C VAL A 311 10.06 6.56 -9.40
N LEU A 312 9.31 5.61 -8.89
CA LEU A 312 9.32 4.22 -9.32
C LEU A 312 8.06 3.86 -10.13
N ASP A 313 8.17 2.82 -10.96
CA ASP A 313 7.06 2.26 -11.71
C ASP A 313 6.03 1.63 -10.78
N LYS A 314 4.75 1.96 -10.97
CA LYS A 314 3.61 1.42 -10.20
C LYS A 314 3.80 1.57 -8.68
N ALA A 315 4.27 2.73 -8.27
CA ALA A 315 4.68 3.02 -6.90
C ALA A 315 4.16 4.38 -6.41
N HIS A 316 4.05 4.54 -5.10
CA HIS A 316 3.77 5.83 -4.49
C HIS A 316 4.93 6.80 -4.75
N THR A 317 4.61 8.01 -5.14
CA THR A 317 5.54 9.12 -5.30
C THR A 317 5.09 10.27 -4.42
N ARG A 318 5.96 10.78 -3.55
CA ARG A 318 5.65 11.98 -2.78
C ARG A 318 5.81 13.23 -3.64
N PHE A 319 4.97 14.23 -3.36
CA PHE A 319 5.09 15.54 -3.94
C PHE A 319 4.95 16.63 -2.87
N ASN A 320 5.51 17.80 -3.16
CA ASN A 320 5.36 18.99 -2.33
C ASN A 320 5.22 20.25 -3.18
N LEU A 321 4.54 21.25 -2.60
CA LEU A 321 4.41 22.60 -3.15
C LEU A 321 4.49 23.64 -2.02
N PRO A 322 5.48 24.57 -2.01
CA PRO A 322 5.46 25.72 -1.13
C PRO A 322 4.21 26.58 -1.36
N TRP A 323 3.52 26.94 -0.28
CA TRP A 323 2.26 27.67 -0.35
C TRP A 323 2.19 28.76 0.73
N ARG A 324 1.97 30.00 0.29
CA ARG A 324 1.69 31.10 1.20
C ARG A 324 0.18 31.24 1.37
N TRP A 325 -0.34 30.80 2.51
CA TRP A 325 -1.73 30.96 2.84
C TRP A 325 -2.01 32.28 3.55
N ASN A 326 -3.07 32.99 3.14
CA ASN A 326 -3.43 34.32 3.64
C ASN A 326 -4.55 34.31 4.69
N GLY A 327 -4.92 33.14 5.21
CA GLY A 327 -5.99 32.98 6.22
C GLY A 327 -7.40 32.91 5.63
N LYS A 328 -7.61 33.12 4.32
CA LYS A 328 -8.92 33.01 3.70
C LYS A 328 -9.27 31.56 3.38
N ALA A 329 -10.54 31.20 3.59
CA ALA A 329 -11.04 29.88 3.22
C ALA A 329 -10.76 29.62 1.73
N THR A 330 -10.24 28.43 1.44
CA THR A 330 -9.91 28.00 0.09
C THR A 330 -10.05 26.49 -0.03
N GLU A 331 -10.21 26.01 -1.26
CA GLU A 331 -10.20 24.60 -1.60
C GLU A 331 -8.87 24.23 -2.26
N ILE A 332 -8.22 23.21 -1.71
CA ILE A 332 -6.95 22.69 -2.24
C ILE A 332 -7.25 21.38 -2.95
N GLN A 333 -6.76 21.27 -4.19
CA GLN A 333 -6.91 20.07 -5.02
C GLN A 333 -5.56 19.62 -5.56
N SER A 334 -5.40 18.33 -5.81
CA SER A 334 -4.25 17.78 -6.54
C SER A 334 -4.72 16.88 -7.68
N ARG A 335 -3.92 16.81 -8.76
CA ARG A 335 -4.10 15.85 -9.84
C ARG A 335 -2.77 15.28 -10.29
N ALA A 336 -2.74 13.97 -10.48
CA ALA A 336 -1.57 13.25 -10.96
C ALA A 336 -1.60 13.07 -12.48
N ILE A 337 -0.42 13.01 -13.08
CA ILE A 337 -0.21 12.68 -14.50
C ILE A 337 0.83 11.57 -14.54
N ASP A 338 0.52 10.47 -15.21
CA ASP A 338 1.44 9.36 -15.39
C ASP A 338 2.15 9.37 -16.74
N GLU A 339 3.12 8.49 -16.90
CA GLU A 339 3.96 8.40 -18.11
C GLU A 339 3.20 7.96 -19.37
N THR A 340 1.98 7.44 -19.24
CA THR A 340 1.11 7.16 -20.38
C THR A 340 0.36 8.38 -20.88
N GLY A 341 0.47 9.51 -20.16
CA GLY A 341 -0.26 10.74 -20.43
C GLY A 341 -1.65 10.79 -19.81
N TYR A 342 -2.03 9.76 -19.02
CA TYR A 342 -3.30 9.81 -18.30
C TYR A 342 -3.26 10.88 -17.21
N VAL A 343 -4.28 11.73 -17.19
CA VAL A 343 -4.46 12.80 -16.21
C VAL A 343 -5.62 12.43 -15.28
N GLN A 344 -5.38 12.46 -13.97
CA GLN A 344 -6.43 12.26 -12.98
C GLN A 344 -7.57 13.25 -13.21
N PRO A 345 -8.84 12.78 -13.33
CA PRO A 345 -10.00 13.66 -13.41
C PRO A 345 -10.11 14.57 -12.17
N THR A 346 -10.53 15.82 -12.39
CA THR A 346 -10.81 16.78 -11.33
C THR A 346 -12.30 16.86 -11.04
N LEU A 347 -12.66 17.38 -9.87
CA LEU A 347 -14.03 17.79 -9.58
C LEU A 347 -14.39 18.92 -10.58
N LYS A 348 -15.55 18.82 -11.20
CA LYS A 348 -16.10 19.86 -12.08
C LYS A 348 -16.93 20.86 -11.27
#